data_5c97fe3885da360529e1d2a5ad1ce6bd
#
_entry.id   5c97fe3885da360529e1d2a5ad1ce6bd
#
_cell.length_a   1.000
_cell.length_b   1.000
_cell.length_c   1.000
_cell.angle_alpha   90.00
_cell.angle_beta   90.00
_cell.angle_gamma   90.00
#
_symmetry.space_group_name_H-M   'P 1'
#
loop_
_entity.id
_entity.type
_entity.pdbx_description
1 polymer ?
#
loop_
_entity_poly.entity_id
_entity_poly.type
_entity_poly.pdbx_seq_one_letter_code
_entity_poly.pdbx_strand_id
1 'polypeptide(L)'
;LLFSQNSQLILRYQNIFKNKKIFFSGNIQDELPRYLSSIKTSLHLNVKNDFYEKKTYYLKKIHIYYNLLVSKKAVENYNTLIYYWPKSKSEAKFQLYNLLSCFSIGTEIFIVGNNSCGVKSATKILKKWIHINKLESAKHSILFAGILKHKTKFILKDFFKTHIWENLYIKCLPGVFGYKKIDLGSQLLASTFSKNIHGEILDIGCGSGFLSVCLLKNSPNSIVTMIDNKESAIISSQETLVSNQLSAKVLSSNLYSNVFNKFNLIISNPPFHNDLKVNFNIIQNIIIMGSKYLKKKGELRFVVNSCFNYDFILKKNFKKFNIIRKTKLYKVYQALL
;
A
#
# COMPACT_ATOMS: atom_id res chain seq x y z
N LEU A 1 11.26 -17.13 -15.65
CA LEU A 1 10.48 -16.02 -15.08
C LEU A 1 9.01 -16.41 -15.03
N LEU A 2 8.45 -16.47 -13.82
CA LEU A 2 7.03 -16.78 -13.66
C LEU A 2 6.24 -15.48 -13.69
N PHE A 3 5.63 -15.13 -14.83
CA PHE A 3 4.70 -14.01 -14.90
C PHE A 3 3.38 -14.33 -14.18
N SER A 4 2.78 -13.32 -13.56
CA SER A 4 1.45 -13.42 -12.95
C SER A 4 0.39 -13.78 -13.99
N GLN A 5 -0.74 -14.33 -13.55
CA GLN A 5 -1.86 -14.68 -14.44
C GLN A 5 -2.32 -13.48 -15.28
N ASN A 6 -2.33 -12.29 -14.69
CA ASN A 6 -2.65 -11.04 -15.39
C ASN A 6 -1.64 -10.75 -16.51
N SER A 7 -0.37 -10.87 -16.22
CA SER A 7 0.71 -10.63 -17.20
C SER A 7 0.75 -11.67 -18.31
N GLN A 8 0.49 -12.95 -17.99
CA GLN A 8 0.35 -14.01 -18.98
C GLN A 8 -0.81 -13.74 -19.97
N LEU A 9 -1.90 -13.14 -19.48
CA LEU A 9 -3.03 -12.76 -20.33
C LEU A 9 -2.66 -11.61 -21.28
N ILE A 10 -1.91 -10.60 -20.81
CA ILE A 10 -1.40 -9.50 -21.64
C ILE A 10 -0.45 -10.03 -22.72
N LEU A 11 0.44 -10.98 -22.38
CA LEU A 11 1.41 -11.55 -23.31
C LEU A 11 0.78 -12.23 -24.54
N ARG A 12 -0.43 -12.75 -24.43
CA ARG A 12 -1.16 -13.31 -25.60
C ARG A 12 -1.40 -12.26 -26.68
N TYR A 13 -1.44 -10.99 -26.29
CA TYR A 13 -1.67 -9.84 -27.16
C TYR A 13 -0.39 -9.04 -27.43
N GLN A 14 0.80 -9.58 -27.14
CA GLN A 14 2.06 -8.84 -27.23
C GLN A 14 2.29 -8.14 -28.58
N ASN A 15 1.79 -8.70 -29.68
CA ASN A 15 1.96 -8.11 -31.01
C ASN A 15 1.27 -6.75 -31.16
N ILE A 16 0.17 -6.50 -30.44
CA ILE A 16 -0.55 -5.21 -30.43
C ILE A 16 0.36 -4.10 -29.87
N PHE A 17 1.28 -4.45 -28.96
CA PHE A 17 2.06 -3.50 -28.19
C PHE A 17 3.39 -3.10 -28.80
N LYS A 18 3.88 -3.81 -29.83
CA LYS A 18 5.20 -3.58 -30.46
C LYS A 18 5.43 -2.12 -30.88
N ASN A 19 4.41 -1.47 -31.44
CA ASN A 19 4.49 -0.10 -31.96
C ASN A 19 3.82 0.93 -31.02
N LYS A 20 3.71 0.63 -29.74
CA LYS A 20 3.04 1.50 -28.74
C LYS A 20 4.05 2.16 -27.80
N LYS A 21 3.66 3.34 -27.30
CA LYS A 21 4.31 4.00 -26.17
C LYS A 21 3.45 3.73 -24.95
N ILE A 22 3.92 2.82 -24.07
CA ILE A 22 3.11 2.20 -23.02
C ILE A 22 3.42 2.79 -21.66
N PHE A 23 2.39 3.18 -20.95
CA PHE A 23 2.44 3.53 -19.53
C PHE A 23 1.74 2.45 -18.71
N PHE A 24 2.50 1.81 -17.82
CA PHE A 24 1.96 0.81 -16.90
C PHE A 24 1.59 1.45 -15.56
N SER A 25 0.47 1.03 -14.96
CA SER A 25 0.07 1.47 -13.62
C SER A 25 -0.81 0.43 -12.92
N GLY A 26 -1.04 0.63 -11.62
CA GLY A 26 -1.88 -0.23 -10.79
C GLY A 26 -1.08 -1.27 -10.00
N ASN A 27 -1.71 -2.42 -9.71
CA ASN A 27 -1.13 -3.47 -8.86
C ASN A 27 -0.25 -4.46 -9.64
N ILE A 28 0.87 -3.99 -10.16
CA ILE A 28 1.80 -4.79 -10.95
C ILE A 28 2.67 -5.64 -10.02
N GLN A 29 2.73 -6.96 -10.26
CA GLN A 29 3.36 -7.95 -9.37
C GLN A 29 4.56 -8.66 -9.98
N ASP A 30 4.93 -8.32 -11.22
CA ASP A 30 6.03 -8.95 -11.94
C ASP A 30 6.72 -7.97 -12.92
N GLU A 31 7.76 -8.43 -13.59
CA GLU A 31 8.60 -7.61 -14.47
C GLU A 31 8.09 -7.51 -15.91
N LEU A 32 6.83 -7.87 -16.22
CA LEU A 32 6.32 -7.77 -17.59
C LEU A 32 6.59 -6.41 -18.25
N PRO A 33 6.48 -5.24 -17.56
CA PRO A 33 6.79 -3.96 -18.18
C PRO A 33 8.18 -3.87 -18.80
N ARG A 34 9.17 -4.63 -18.30
CA ARG A 34 10.54 -4.67 -18.83
C ARG A 34 10.70 -5.63 -20.00
N TYR A 35 9.84 -6.64 -20.10
CA TYR A 35 9.91 -7.66 -21.15
C TYR A 35 9.04 -7.34 -22.37
N LEU A 36 7.92 -6.63 -22.15
CA LEU A 36 6.99 -6.35 -23.22
C LEU A 36 7.64 -5.45 -24.29
N SER A 37 7.66 -5.95 -25.54
CA SER A 37 8.19 -5.19 -26.67
C SER A 37 7.30 -3.99 -26.96
N SER A 38 7.90 -2.78 -27.01
CA SER A 38 7.22 -1.50 -27.22
C SER A 38 8.23 -0.44 -27.65
N ILE A 39 7.77 0.68 -28.24
CA ILE A 39 8.62 1.83 -28.58
C ILE A 39 9.18 2.49 -27.32
N LYS A 40 8.31 2.70 -26.32
CA LYS A 40 8.67 3.33 -25.05
C LYS A 40 7.81 2.75 -23.94
N THR A 41 8.44 2.50 -22.79
CA THR A 41 7.72 1.99 -21.60
C THR A 41 8.06 2.83 -20.38
N SER A 42 7.03 3.18 -19.61
CA SER A 42 7.18 3.70 -18.25
C SER A 42 6.24 2.99 -17.29
N LEU A 43 6.57 3.07 -16.01
CA LEU A 43 5.88 2.39 -14.94
C LEU A 43 5.56 3.38 -13.82
N HIS A 44 4.30 3.44 -13.41
CA HIS A 44 3.86 4.17 -12.24
C HIS A 44 3.52 3.19 -11.11
N LEU A 45 4.15 3.39 -9.97
CA LEU A 45 3.94 2.62 -8.75
C LEU A 45 3.61 3.57 -7.60
N ASN A 46 2.61 3.19 -6.81
CA ASN A 46 2.24 3.86 -5.56
C ASN A 46 2.69 3.07 -4.33
N VAL A 47 3.52 2.06 -4.52
CA VAL A 47 4.10 1.21 -3.46
C VAL A 47 5.59 1.09 -3.71
N LYS A 48 6.42 1.42 -2.72
CA LYS A 48 7.85 1.10 -2.77
C LYS A 48 8.02 -0.41 -2.68
N ASN A 49 8.67 -0.97 -3.68
CA ASN A 49 8.85 -2.40 -3.84
C ASN A 49 10.28 -2.67 -4.29
N ASP A 50 11.03 -3.42 -3.49
CA ASP A 50 12.41 -3.83 -3.77
C ASP A 50 12.55 -4.58 -5.09
N PHE A 51 11.46 -5.17 -5.57
CA PHE A 51 11.41 -5.90 -6.83
C PHE A 51 11.83 -5.05 -8.04
N TYR A 52 11.40 -3.78 -8.07
CA TYR A 52 11.76 -2.85 -9.15
C TYR A 52 13.01 -2.02 -8.83
N GLU A 53 13.46 -1.98 -7.58
CA GLU A 53 14.68 -1.28 -7.18
C GLU A 53 15.95 -2.11 -7.47
N LYS A 54 15.84 -3.44 -7.53
CA LYS A 54 16.97 -4.31 -7.90
C LYS A 54 17.34 -4.13 -9.38
N LYS A 55 18.55 -3.64 -9.63
CA LYS A 55 19.13 -3.53 -10.98
C LYS A 55 19.31 -4.94 -11.59
N THR A 56 18.41 -5.33 -12.47
CA THR A 56 18.61 -6.51 -13.32
C THR A 56 19.35 -6.07 -14.59
N TYR A 57 20.60 -6.47 -14.72
CA TYR A 57 21.55 -6.02 -15.76
C TYR A 57 21.10 -6.34 -17.20
N TYR A 58 20.17 -7.25 -17.39
CA TYR A 58 19.76 -7.77 -18.71
C TYR A 58 18.40 -7.26 -19.20
N LEU A 59 17.74 -6.38 -18.45
CA LEU A 59 16.38 -5.95 -18.78
C LEU A 59 16.34 -4.53 -19.33
N LYS A 60 15.36 -4.27 -20.19
CA LYS A 60 15.08 -2.94 -20.75
C LYS A 60 15.00 -1.91 -19.63
N LYS A 61 15.79 -0.84 -19.70
CA LYS A 61 15.66 0.31 -18.81
C LYS A 61 14.30 0.96 -19.03
N ILE A 62 13.49 1.03 -17.96
CA ILE A 62 12.23 1.75 -17.97
C ILE A 62 12.28 2.88 -16.96
N HIS A 63 11.55 3.95 -17.22
CA HIS A 63 11.38 5.03 -16.25
C HIS A 63 10.32 4.64 -15.24
N ILE A 64 10.63 4.74 -13.94
CA ILE A 64 9.74 4.38 -12.85
C ILE A 64 9.37 5.64 -12.08
N TYR A 65 8.07 5.89 -11.95
CA TYR A 65 7.51 6.98 -11.16
C TYR A 65 6.95 6.39 -9.84
N TYR A 66 7.50 6.80 -8.70
CA TYR A 66 6.96 6.48 -7.38
C TYR A 66 6.20 7.67 -6.83
N ASN A 67 4.89 7.69 -7.00
CA ASN A 67 4.03 8.78 -6.54
C ASN A 67 2.62 8.26 -6.25
N LEU A 68 1.88 8.99 -5.42
CA LEU A 68 0.44 8.74 -5.25
C LEU A 68 -0.33 9.01 -6.53
N LEU A 69 -0.03 10.12 -7.21
CA LEU A 69 -0.75 10.63 -8.37
C LEU A 69 0.17 10.77 -9.57
N VAL A 70 -0.40 10.58 -10.73
CA VAL A 70 0.24 10.84 -12.03
C VAL A 70 -0.08 12.26 -12.48
N SER A 71 0.88 12.96 -13.05
CA SER A 71 0.71 14.29 -13.67
C SER A 71 0.51 14.17 -15.19
N LYS A 72 -0.07 15.21 -15.80
CA LYS A 72 -0.20 15.29 -17.27
C LYS A 72 1.16 15.14 -17.97
N LYS A 73 2.20 15.82 -17.46
CA LYS A 73 3.58 15.76 -17.99
C LYS A 73 4.16 14.33 -17.98
N ALA A 74 3.80 13.52 -17.00
CA ALA A 74 4.29 12.14 -16.90
C ALA A 74 3.72 11.22 -17.99
N VAL A 75 2.54 11.53 -18.54
CA VAL A 75 1.81 10.66 -19.48
C VAL A 75 1.68 11.24 -20.89
N GLU A 76 2.04 12.50 -21.15
CA GLU A 76 1.84 13.19 -22.44
C GLU A 76 2.45 12.47 -23.65
N ASN A 77 3.54 11.72 -23.42
CA ASN A 77 4.26 11.00 -24.47
C ASN A 77 3.83 9.54 -24.63
N TYR A 78 2.71 9.14 -24.02
CA TYR A 78 2.19 7.77 -24.04
C TYR A 78 0.82 7.73 -24.70
N ASN A 79 0.61 6.74 -25.56
CA ASN A 79 -0.65 6.53 -26.27
C ASN A 79 -1.42 5.30 -25.80
N THR A 80 -0.85 4.56 -24.85
CA THR A 80 -1.43 3.31 -24.34
C THR A 80 -1.21 3.22 -22.83
N LEU A 81 -2.29 2.98 -22.09
CA LEU A 81 -2.26 2.65 -20.67
C LEU A 81 -2.54 1.15 -20.49
N ILE A 82 -1.66 0.45 -19.77
CA ILE A 82 -1.94 -0.90 -19.25
C ILE A 82 -2.09 -0.78 -17.74
N TYR A 83 -3.31 -1.03 -17.27
CA TYR A 83 -3.67 -0.88 -15.86
C TYR A 83 -3.96 -2.24 -15.22
N TYR A 84 -3.23 -2.55 -14.15
CA TYR A 84 -3.43 -3.74 -13.32
C TYR A 84 -4.38 -3.45 -12.18
N TRP A 85 -5.53 -4.10 -12.20
CA TRP A 85 -6.60 -3.87 -11.24
C TRP A 85 -6.20 -4.33 -9.82
N PRO A 86 -6.30 -3.47 -8.79
CA PRO A 86 -5.99 -3.82 -7.40
C PRO A 86 -7.12 -4.63 -6.75
N LYS A 87 -6.89 -5.13 -5.53
CA LYS A 87 -7.91 -5.88 -4.77
C LYS A 87 -9.15 -5.05 -4.42
N SER A 88 -9.02 -3.73 -4.31
CA SER A 88 -10.09 -2.83 -3.91
C SER A 88 -10.67 -2.06 -5.10
N LYS A 89 -11.99 -2.16 -5.31
CA LYS A 89 -12.70 -1.37 -6.32
C LYS A 89 -12.60 0.14 -6.08
N SER A 90 -12.60 0.58 -4.81
CA SER A 90 -12.44 2.00 -4.46
C SER A 90 -11.05 2.50 -4.81
N GLU A 91 -10.03 1.69 -4.60
CA GLU A 91 -8.66 1.99 -5.00
C GLU A 91 -8.53 2.07 -6.53
N ALA A 92 -9.10 1.11 -7.25
CA ALA A 92 -9.12 1.14 -8.71
C ALA A 92 -9.81 2.39 -9.25
N LYS A 93 -10.97 2.77 -8.70
CA LYS A 93 -11.67 3.99 -9.07
C LYS A 93 -10.81 5.24 -8.83
N PHE A 94 -10.19 5.34 -7.65
CA PHE A 94 -9.31 6.44 -7.28
C PHE A 94 -8.15 6.60 -8.27
N GLN A 95 -7.39 5.53 -8.50
CA GLN A 95 -6.24 5.54 -9.40
C GLN A 95 -6.65 5.83 -10.85
N LEU A 96 -7.67 5.17 -11.36
CA LEU A 96 -8.14 5.36 -12.73
C LEU A 96 -8.70 6.76 -12.95
N TYR A 97 -9.40 7.36 -11.99
CA TYR A 97 -9.89 8.73 -12.14
C TYR A 97 -8.73 9.72 -12.25
N ASN A 98 -7.65 9.55 -11.49
CA ASN A 98 -6.45 10.38 -11.67
C ASN A 98 -5.79 10.12 -13.04
N LEU A 99 -5.53 8.87 -13.41
CA LEU A 99 -4.91 8.51 -14.68
C LEU A 99 -5.70 9.09 -15.87
N LEU A 100 -7.00 8.83 -15.93
CA LEU A 100 -7.85 9.25 -17.04
C LEU A 100 -8.09 10.78 -17.10
N SER A 101 -7.82 11.50 -16.01
CA SER A 101 -7.80 12.97 -16.03
C SER A 101 -6.54 13.52 -16.71
N CYS A 102 -5.44 12.74 -16.71
CA CYS A 102 -4.15 13.14 -17.22
C CYS A 102 -3.91 12.74 -18.68
N PHE A 103 -4.36 11.54 -19.08
CA PHE A 103 -4.19 11.04 -20.44
C PHE A 103 -4.98 11.84 -21.47
N SER A 104 -4.52 11.85 -22.73
CA SER A 104 -5.18 12.46 -23.87
C SER A 104 -6.38 11.63 -24.32
N ILE A 105 -7.44 12.28 -24.82
CA ILE A 105 -8.53 11.61 -25.53
C ILE A 105 -7.93 10.84 -26.72
N GLY A 106 -8.47 9.66 -27.00
CA GLY A 106 -7.91 8.74 -28.00
C GLY A 106 -6.89 7.74 -27.46
N THR A 107 -6.39 7.89 -26.21
CA THR A 107 -5.48 6.92 -25.59
C THR A 107 -6.16 5.55 -25.49
N GLU A 108 -5.43 4.51 -25.88
CA GLU A 108 -5.89 3.12 -25.73
C GLU A 108 -5.69 2.68 -24.27
N ILE A 109 -6.73 2.09 -23.69
CA ILE A 109 -6.75 1.67 -22.30
C ILE A 109 -6.94 0.16 -22.23
N PHE A 110 -5.98 -0.54 -21.66
CA PHE A 110 -6.06 -1.96 -21.33
C PHE A 110 -6.16 -2.13 -19.83
N ILE A 111 -7.17 -2.87 -19.36
CA ILE A 111 -7.38 -3.14 -17.93
C ILE A 111 -7.36 -4.63 -17.72
N VAL A 112 -6.44 -5.10 -16.90
CA VAL A 112 -6.32 -6.52 -16.53
C VAL A 112 -6.48 -6.70 -15.02
N GLY A 113 -7.15 -7.76 -14.61
CA GLY A 113 -7.29 -8.08 -13.19
C GLY A 113 -7.95 -9.41 -12.93
N ASN A 114 -7.76 -9.91 -11.72
CA ASN A 114 -8.36 -11.17 -11.29
C ASN A 114 -9.86 -10.98 -11.01
N ASN A 115 -10.66 -12.01 -11.31
CA ASN A 115 -12.10 -12.04 -11.10
C ASN A 115 -12.47 -11.78 -9.63
N SER A 116 -11.71 -12.35 -8.69
CA SER A 116 -11.92 -12.16 -7.24
C SER A 116 -11.69 -10.74 -6.76
N CYS A 117 -10.94 -9.91 -7.50
CA CYS A 117 -10.67 -8.51 -7.18
C CYS A 117 -11.78 -7.56 -7.69
N GLY A 118 -12.80 -8.10 -8.36
CA GLY A 118 -13.94 -7.31 -8.85
C GLY A 118 -13.64 -6.49 -10.09
N VAL A 119 -12.66 -6.90 -10.92
CA VAL A 119 -12.31 -6.27 -12.21
C VAL A 119 -13.51 -6.18 -13.16
N LYS A 120 -14.49 -7.08 -13.08
CA LYS A 120 -15.74 -7.03 -13.85
C LYS A 120 -16.50 -5.70 -13.69
N SER A 121 -16.29 -4.99 -12.57
CA SER A 121 -16.92 -3.68 -12.35
C SER A 121 -16.29 -2.56 -13.18
N ALA A 122 -15.17 -2.79 -13.87
CA ALA A 122 -14.51 -1.79 -14.71
C ALA A 122 -15.47 -1.19 -15.76
N THR A 123 -16.25 -2.04 -16.44
CA THR A 123 -17.23 -1.60 -17.44
C THR A 123 -18.26 -0.63 -16.86
N LYS A 124 -18.82 -0.92 -15.67
CA LYS A 124 -19.78 -0.06 -14.99
C LYS A 124 -19.15 1.23 -14.49
N ILE A 125 -17.95 1.16 -13.91
CA ILE A 125 -17.26 2.31 -13.33
C ILE A 125 -16.82 3.30 -14.41
N LEU A 126 -16.40 2.82 -15.57
CA LEU A 126 -15.71 3.61 -16.59
C LEU A 126 -16.58 3.98 -17.80
N LYS A 127 -17.82 3.48 -17.91
CA LYS A 127 -18.69 3.62 -19.09
C LYS A 127 -18.91 5.06 -19.59
N LYS A 128 -18.76 6.05 -18.71
CA LYS A 128 -18.92 7.48 -19.08
C LYS A 128 -17.71 8.06 -19.80
N TRP A 129 -16.54 7.43 -19.64
CA TRP A 129 -15.26 7.97 -20.12
C TRP A 129 -14.58 7.08 -21.15
N ILE A 130 -14.81 5.77 -21.08
CA ILE A 130 -14.20 4.80 -21.96
C ILE A 130 -15.27 3.93 -22.58
N HIS A 131 -15.21 3.76 -23.90
CA HIS A 131 -15.92 2.67 -24.56
C HIS A 131 -15.09 1.42 -24.38
N ILE A 132 -15.45 0.60 -23.38
CA ILE A 132 -14.66 -0.54 -22.92
C ILE A 132 -15.35 -1.88 -23.24
N ASN A 133 -14.60 -2.81 -23.85
CA ASN A 133 -15.05 -4.14 -24.19
C ASN A 133 -14.15 -5.20 -23.55
N LYS A 134 -14.73 -6.37 -23.24
CA LYS A 134 -13.98 -7.53 -22.81
C LYS A 134 -13.26 -8.12 -24.01
N LEU A 135 -11.92 -8.22 -23.95
CA LEU A 135 -11.13 -8.93 -24.97
C LEU A 135 -11.06 -10.43 -24.67
N GLU A 136 -10.70 -10.77 -23.44
CA GLU A 136 -10.50 -12.18 -23.07
C GLU A 136 -10.75 -12.42 -21.58
N SER A 137 -11.09 -13.67 -21.25
CA SER A 137 -11.16 -14.14 -19.87
C SER A 137 -10.51 -15.53 -19.80
N ALA A 138 -9.39 -15.63 -19.09
CA ALA A 138 -8.65 -16.86 -18.91
C ALA A 138 -7.91 -16.86 -17.57
N LYS A 139 -7.59 -18.04 -17.02
CA LYS A 139 -6.80 -18.22 -15.79
C LYS A 139 -7.29 -17.34 -14.62
N HIS A 140 -8.60 -17.26 -14.41
CA HIS A 140 -9.25 -16.41 -13.39
C HIS A 140 -9.01 -14.89 -13.55
N SER A 141 -8.50 -14.44 -14.68
CA SER A 141 -8.27 -13.04 -15.01
C SER A 141 -9.11 -12.59 -16.19
N ILE A 142 -9.41 -11.30 -16.27
CA ILE A 142 -10.09 -10.69 -17.42
C ILE A 142 -9.22 -9.55 -17.93
N LEU A 143 -9.12 -9.46 -19.26
CA LEU A 143 -8.55 -8.35 -20.00
C LEU A 143 -9.68 -7.58 -20.70
N PHE A 144 -9.74 -6.30 -20.43
CA PHE A 144 -10.58 -5.33 -21.12
C PHE A 144 -9.73 -4.40 -21.96
N ALA A 145 -10.28 -3.92 -23.08
CA ALA A 145 -9.69 -2.86 -23.87
C ALA A 145 -10.73 -1.82 -24.27
N GLY A 146 -10.29 -0.60 -24.46
CA GLY A 146 -11.15 0.50 -24.90
C GLY A 146 -10.32 1.74 -25.24
N ILE A 147 -11.04 2.80 -25.63
CA ILE A 147 -10.45 4.08 -26.00
C ILE A 147 -11.03 5.16 -25.09
N LEU A 148 -10.18 6.01 -24.55
CA LEU A 148 -10.57 7.17 -23.75
C LEU A 148 -11.34 8.18 -24.63
N LYS A 149 -12.61 8.39 -24.32
CA LYS A 149 -13.51 9.32 -25.03
C LYS A 149 -13.66 10.65 -24.31
N HIS A 150 -13.69 10.62 -22.98
CA HIS A 150 -13.85 11.80 -22.15
C HIS A 150 -12.92 11.71 -20.95
N LYS A 151 -12.34 12.84 -20.54
CA LYS A 151 -11.49 12.90 -19.33
C LYS A 151 -12.36 12.86 -18.06
N THR A 152 -11.83 12.23 -17.03
CA THR A 152 -12.41 12.29 -15.68
C THR A 152 -12.11 13.66 -15.05
N LYS A 153 -12.94 14.08 -14.10
CA LYS A 153 -12.60 15.14 -13.13
C LYS A 153 -11.99 14.45 -11.90
N PHE A 154 -10.83 14.94 -11.47
CA PHE A 154 -10.15 14.38 -10.31
C PHE A 154 -9.77 15.49 -9.33
N ILE A 155 -10.25 15.36 -8.09
CA ILE A 155 -9.92 16.22 -6.96
C ILE A 155 -9.55 15.28 -5.82
N LEU A 156 -8.29 15.31 -5.36
CA LEU A 156 -7.78 14.37 -4.35
C LEU A 156 -8.62 14.37 -3.06
N LYS A 157 -9.05 15.56 -2.62
CA LYS A 157 -9.82 15.74 -1.37
C LYS A 157 -11.15 14.97 -1.37
N ASP A 158 -11.78 14.78 -2.53
CA ASP A 158 -13.07 14.08 -2.66
C ASP A 158 -12.97 12.57 -2.42
N PHE A 159 -11.75 12.03 -2.42
CA PHE A 159 -11.50 10.60 -2.20
C PHE A 159 -11.19 10.26 -0.75
N PHE A 160 -10.92 11.24 0.09
CA PHE A 160 -10.72 10.96 1.51
C PHE A 160 -12.02 10.54 2.18
N LYS A 161 -11.95 9.46 2.93
CA LYS A 161 -12.94 9.09 3.92
C LYS A 161 -12.44 9.53 5.31
N THR A 162 -13.30 10.17 6.08
CA THR A 162 -13.00 10.55 7.46
C THR A 162 -13.70 9.61 8.41
N HIS A 163 -12.96 8.99 9.31
CA HIS A 163 -13.52 8.28 10.45
C HIS A 163 -13.28 9.12 11.71
N ILE A 164 -14.20 9.04 12.66
CA ILE A 164 -14.08 9.71 13.97
C ILE A 164 -13.86 8.63 15.03
N TRP A 165 -12.83 8.83 15.86
CA TRP A 165 -12.50 7.96 16.97
C TRP A 165 -12.08 8.81 18.17
N GLU A 166 -12.86 8.77 19.27
CA GLU A 166 -12.54 9.50 20.51
C GLU A 166 -12.10 10.97 20.27
N ASN A 167 -12.84 11.70 19.46
CA ASN A 167 -12.53 13.08 19.01
C ASN A 167 -11.29 13.22 18.10
N LEU A 168 -10.78 12.12 17.55
CA LEU A 168 -9.74 12.13 16.52
C LEU A 168 -10.35 11.94 15.13
N TYR A 169 -9.87 12.73 14.17
CA TYR A 169 -10.27 12.65 12.76
C TYR A 169 -9.24 11.83 11.99
N ILE A 170 -9.63 10.66 11.51
CA ILE A 170 -8.77 9.74 10.78
C ILE A 170 -9.08 9.84 9.29
N LYS A 171 -8.17 10.42 8.54
CA LYS A 171 -8.26 10.59 7.08
C LYS A 171 -7.71 9.36 6.37
N CYS A 172 -8.48 8.81 5.44
CA CYS A 172 -8.09 7.57 4.80
C CYS A 172 -8.41 7.61 3.30
N LEU A 173 -7.40 7.39 2.45
CA LEU A 173 -7.56 7.23 1.01
C LEU A 173 -7.95 5.80 0.64
N PRO A 174 -8.61 5.60 -0.53
CA PRO A 174 -8.90 4.27 -1.05
C PRO A 174 -7.65 3.39 -1.16
N GLY A 175 -7.76 2.14 -0.73
CA GLY A 175 -6.66 1.17 -0.75
C GLY A 175 -5.77 1.18 0.49
N VAL A 176 -5.92 2.14 1.38
CA VAL A 176 -5.28 2.15 2.70
C VAL A 176 -6.04 1.22 3.65
N PHE A 177 -5.31 0.53 4.52
CA PHE A 177 -5.90 -0.32 5.54
C PHE A 177 -6.79 0.51 6.47
N GLY A 178 -7.97 -0.01 6.78
CA GLY A 178 -8.95 0.77 7.56
C GLY A 178 -9.84 1.71 6.74
N TYR A 179 -9.72 1.79 5.40
CA TYR A 179 -10.55 2.67 4.56
C TYR A 179 -12.06 2.50 4.78
N LYS A 180 -12.53 1.28 4.97
CA LYS A 180 -13.98 1.03 5.19
C LYS A 180 -14.42 1.38 6.60
N LYS A 181 -13.64 1.01 7.59
CA LYS A 181 -13.84 1.22 9.04
C LYS A 181 -12.50 1.08 9.75
N ILE A 182 -12.35 1.71 10.91
CA ILE A 182 -11.19 1.52 11.78
C ILE A 182 -11.10 0.04 12.18
N ASP A 183 -9.92 -0.53 12.04
CA ASP A 183 -9.68 -1.95 12.31
C ASP A 183 -9.72 -2.28 13.79
N LEU A 184 -10.34 -3.41 14.16
CA LEU A 184 -10.48 -3.83 15.56
C LEU A 184 -9.14 -4.19 16.21
N GLY A 185 -8.18 -4.74 15.44
CA GLY A 185 -6.83 -5.00 15.93
C GLY A 185 -6.10 -3.70 16.28
N SER A 186 -6.23 -2.69 15.43
CA SER A 186 -5.68 -1.35 15.71
C SER A 186 -6.31 -0.73 16.94
N GLN A 187 -7.63 -0.86 17.13
CA GLN A 187 -8.32 -0.38 18.32
C GLN A 187 -7.81 -1.08 19.59
N LEU A 188 -7.63 -2.42 19.52
CA LEU A 188 -7.08 -3.20 20.63
C LEU A 188 -5.65 -2.78 20.97
N LEU A 189 -4.79 -2.53 19.97
CA LEU A 189 -3.43 -2.04 20.19
C LEU A 189 -3.43 -0.64 20.79
N ALA A 190 -4.25 0.28 20.27
CA ALA A 190 -4.38 1.64 20.79
C ALA A 190 -4.83 1.67 22.26
N SER A 191 -5.73 0.75 22.68
CA SER A 191 -6.17 0.63 24.08
C SER A 191 -5.06 0.27 25.07
N THR A 192 -3.87 -0.10 24.60
CA THR A 192 -2.70 -0.39 25.44
C THR A 192 -1.79 0.81 25.64
N PHE A 193 -2.06 1.95 24.99
CA PHE A 193 -1.24 3.15 25.12
C PHE A 193 -1.55 3.88 26.43
N SER A 194 -0.50 4.16 27.20
CA SER A 194 -0.59 4.85 28.48
C SER A 194 0.10 6.20 28.42
N LYS A 195 -0.24 7.10 29.33
CA LYS A 195 0.40 8.44 29.46
C LYS A 195 1.90 8.39 29.76
N ASN A 196 2.41 7.24 30.21
CA ASN A 196 3.82 7.05 30.56
C ASN A 196 4.70 6.72 29.36
N ILE A 197 4.14 6.50 28.17
CA ILE A 197 4.91 6.27 26.95
C ILE A 197 5.60 7.60 26.56
N HIS A 198 6.91 7.54 26.32
CA HIS A 198 7.71 8.72 26.00
C HIS A 198 8.93 8.33 25.15
N GLY A 199 9.62 9.36 24.63
CA GLY A 199 10.82 9.20 23.82
C GLY A 199 10.52 8.93 22.36
N GLU A 200 11.46 8.31 21.66
CA GLU A 200 11.38 8.05 20.23
C GLU A 200 10.58 6.77 19.94
N ILE A 201 9.58 6.88 19.09
CA ILE A 201 8.63 5.82 18.78
C ILE A 201 8.58 5.62 17.26
N LEU A 202 8.56 4.36 16.83
CA LEU A 202 8.40 3.97 15.43
C LEU A 202 7.04 3.27 15.24
N ASP A 203 6.22 3.79 14.32
CA ASP A 203 4.99 3.13 13.85
C ASP A 203 5.25 2.51 12.48
N ILE A 204 5.30 1.17 12.43
CA ILE A 204 5.60 0.40 11.21
C ILE A 204 4.31 -0.02 10.52
N GLY A 205 4.14 0.40 9.24
CA GLY A 205 2.90 0.19 8.50
C GLY A 205 1.80 1.11 9.02
N CYS A 206 2.11 2.40 9.14
CA CYS A 206 1.25 3.39 9.80
C CYS A 206 -0.13 3.56 9.15
N GLY A 207 -0.31 3.18 7.89
CA GLY A 207 -1.58 3.22 7.19
C GLY A 207 -2.22 4.61 7.18
N SER A 208 -3.37 4.76 7.83
CA SER A 208 -4.06 6.04 7.99
C SER A 208 -3.50 6.91 9.13
N GLY A 209 -2.48 6.44 9.86
CA GLY A 209 -1.93 7.14 11.02
C GLY A 209 -2.71 6.97 12.32
N PHE A 210 -3.70 6.07 12.35
CA PHE A 210 -4.58 5.87 13.50
C PHE A 210 -3.82 5.60 14.81
N LEU A 211 -2.89 4.64 14.81
CA LEU A 211 -2.12 4.29 16.02
C LEU A 211 -1.29 5.47 16.51
N SER A 212 -0.60 6.15 15.61
CA SER A 212 0.27 7.27 15.93
C SER A 212 -0.50 8.45 16.55
N VAL A 213 -1.68 8.81 16.01
CA VAL A 213 -2.45 9.93 16.60
C VAL A 213 -3.10 9.54 17.91
N CYS A 214 -3.54 8.29 18.11
CA CYS A 214 -3.99 7.79 19.40
C CYS A 214 -2.86 7.85 20.45
N LEU A 215 -1.64 7.47 20.06
CA LEU A 215 -0.48 7.52 20.92
C LEU A 215 -0.11 8.95 21.28
N LEU A 216 0.03 9.84 20.30
CA LEU A 216 0.39 11.25 20.51
C LEU A 216 -0.63 12.00 21.39
N LYS A 217 -1.93 11.69 21.24
CA LYS A 217 -2.97 12.27 22.10
C LYS A 217 -2.83 11.83 23.56
N ASN A 218 -2.51 10.57 23.81
CA ASN A 218 -2.34 10.02 25.16
C ASN A 218 -0.98 10.38 25.77
N SER A 219 0.04 10.55 24.95
CA SER A 219 1.45 10.68 25.34
C SER A 219 2.12 11.81 24.55
N PRO A 220 1.80 13.08 24.81
CA PRO A 220 2.23 14.23 24.01
C PRO A 220 3.75 14.47 24.00
N ASN A 221 4.49 13.92 24.96
CA ASN A 221 5.95 14.01 25.04
C ASN A 221 6.65 12.94 24.18
N SER A 222 5.93 12.22 23.35
CA SER A 222 6.48 11.22 22.44
C SER A 222 6.91 11.85 21.11
N ILE A 223 8.02 11.37 20.56
CA ILE A 223 8.51 11.75 19.24
C ILE A 223 8.25 10.58 18.29
N VAL A 224 7.24 10.73 17.44
CA VAL A 224 6.78 9.61 16.58
C VAL A 224 7.37 9.74 15.17
N THR A 225 7.92 8.64 14.69
CA THR A 225 8.26 8.40 13.28
C THR A 225 7.29 7.36 12.72
N MET A 226 6.59 7.71 11.67
CA MET A 226 5.59 6.87 10.99
C MET A 226 6.16 6.41 9.65
N ILE A 227 6.08 5.12 9.36
CA ILE A 227 6.57 4.58 8.09
C ILE A 227 5.53 3.68 7.42
N ASP A 228 5.45 3.78 6.10
CA ASP A 228 4.67 2.87 5.26
C ASP A 228 5.34 2.78 3.87
N ASN A 229 5.11 1.70 3.15
CA ASN A 229 5.63 1.55 1.78
C ASN A 229 4.64 2.04 0.72
N LYS A 230 3.43 2.43 1.10
CA LYS A 230 2.34 2.82 0.21
C LYS A 230 2.12 4.33 0.25
N GLU A 231 2.25 5.00 -0.89
CA GLU A 231 2.11 6.46 -0.98
C GLU A 231 0.74 6.97 -0.49
N SER A 232 -0.34 6.19 -0.74
CA SER A 232 -1.67 6.55 -0.21
C SER A 232 -1.76 6.49 1.31
N ALA A 233 -0.97 5.62 1.96
CA ALA A 233 -0.87 5.57 3.42
C ALA A 233 -0.08 6.77 3.96
N ILE A 234 1.04 7.13 3.31
CA ILE A 234 1.84 8.31 3.66
C ILE A 234 0.97 9.57 3.63
N ILE A 235 0.26 9.82 2.54
CA ILE A 235 -0.61 10.99 2.42
C ILE A 235 -1.78 10.92 3.41
N SER A 236 -2.38 9.75 3.62
CA SER A 236 -3.47 9.58 4.60
C SER A 236 -3.02 9.91 6.02
N SER A 237 -1.84 9.43 6.42
CA SER A 237 -1.29 9.70 7.76
C SER A 237 -0.90 11.17 7.96
N GLN A 238 -0.36 11.83 6.93
CA GLN A 238 -0.09 13.27 6.96
C GLN A 238 -1.38 14.09 7.15
N GLU A 239 -2.43 13.78 6.37
CA GLU A 239 -3.73 14.45 6.49
C GLU A 239 -4.42 14.16 7.84
N THR A 240 -4.22 12.97 8.39
CA THR A 240 -4.68 12.62 9.75
C THR A 240 -3.98 13.46 10.81
N LEU A 241 -2.65 13.63 10.73
CA LEU A 241 -1.90 14.49 11.63
C LEU A 241 -2.39 15.94 11.57
N VAL A 242 -2.50 16.50 10.35
CA VAL A 242 -2.99 17.87 10.13
C VAL A 242 -4.38 18.08 10.70
N SER A 243 -5.30 17.12 10.45
CA SER A 243 -6.69 17.20 10.93
C SER A 243 -6.83 17.18 12.44
N ASN A 244 -5.82 16.69 13.16
CA ASN A 244 -5.77 16.61 14.62
C ASN A 244 -4.80 17.61 15.26
N GLN A 245 -4.16 18.50 14.47
CA GLN A 245 -3.16 19.45 14.94
C GLN A 245 -1.99 18.77 15.67
N LEU A 246 -1.60 17.59 15.20
CA LEU A 246 -0.49 16.80 15.74
C LEU A 246 0.68 16.80 14.75
N SER A 247 1.89 16.57 15.26
CA SER A 247 3.11 16.53 14.46
C SER A 247 3.84 15.20 14.67
N ALA A 248 4.28 14.59 13.56
CA ALA A 248 5.15 13.43 13.53
C ALA A 248 5.95 13.41 12.23
N LYS A 249 7.07 12.69 12.20
CA LYS A 249 7.83 12.44 10.98
C LYS A 249 7.17 11.30 10.19
N VAL A 250 6.81 11.54 8.93
CA VAL A 250 6.22 10.53 8.05
C VAL A 250 7.17 10.22 6.89
N LEU A 251 7.52 8.94 6.69
CA LEU A 251 8.50 8.50 5.71
C LEU A 251 7.99 7.32 4.88
N SER A 252 8.26 7.36 3.58
CA SER A 252 8.07 6.19 2.72
C SER A 252 9.21 5.20 2.94
N SER A 253 8.89 3.98 3.43
CA SER A 253 9.87 2.93 3.75
C SER A 253 9.27 1.55 3.61
N ASN A 254 10.01 0.62 3.01
CA ASN A 254 9.69 -0.80 3.07
C ASN A 254 10.26 -1.39 4.37
N LEU A 255 9.39 -1.56 5.38
CA LEU A 255 9.81 -1.88 6.74
C LEU A 255 10.95 -0.93 7.18
N TYR A 256 12.07 -1.47 7.62
CA TYR A 256 13.21 -0.70 8.15
C TYR A 256 14.16 -0.13 7.09
N SER A 257 13.89 -0.23 5.78
CA SER A 257 14.84 0.13 4.71
C SER A 257 15.34 1.59 4.76
N ASN A 258 14.50 2.52 5.24
CA ASN A 258 14.81 3.93 5.37
C ASN A 258 14.80 4.41 6.84
N VAL A 259 15.06 3.48 7.78
CA VAL A 259 15.10 3.75 9.21
C VAL A 259 16.54 3.64 9.69
N PHE A 260 17.07 4.69 10.32
CA PHE A 260 18.47 4.77 10.74
C PHE A 260 18.62 4.93 12.25
N ASN A 261 17.57 5.33 12.96
CA ASN A 261 17.57 5.57 14.39
C ASN A 261 17.16 4.33 15.19
N LYS A 262 17.40 4.38 16.50
CA LYS A 262 16.88 3.42 17.47
C LYS A 262 15.75 4.06 18.29
N PHE A 263 14.78 3.24 18.71
CA PHE A 263 13.53 3.67 19.31
C PHE A 263 13.35 3.13 20.73
N ASN A 264 12.60 3.87 21.55
CA ASN A 264 12.18 3.42 22.86
C ASN A 264 11.00 2.42 22.73
N LEU A 265 10.13 2.66 21.74
CA LEU A 265 8.99 1.80 21.44
C LEU A 265 8.85 1.65 19.92
N ILE A 266 8.61 0.43 19.46
CA ILE A 266 8.16 0.14 18.10
C ILE A 266 6.76 -0.42 18.18
N ILE A 267 5.82 0.15 17.42
CA ILE A 267 4.44 -0.32 17.31
C ILE A 267 4.13 -0.77 15.89
N SER A 268 3.25 -1.77 15.74
CA SER A 268 2.79 -2.22 14.42
C SER A 268 1.46 -2.96 14.49
N ASN A 269 0.62 -2.73 13.50
CA ASN A 269 -0.48 -3.62 13.11
C ASN A 269 -0.18 -4.18 11.72
N PRO A 270 0.62 -5.23 11.61
CA PRO A 270 1.07 -5.76 10.32
C PRO A 270 -0.08 -6.41 9.54
N PRO A 271 0.01 -6.52 8.19
CA PRO A 271 -1.05 -7.08 7.36
C PRO A 271 -1.25 -8.59 7.63
N PHE A 272 -2.52 -9.05 7.75
CA PHE A 272 -2.86 -10.46 8.03
C PHE A 272 -3.55 -11.17 6.87
N HIS A 273 -4.00 -10.46 5.82
CA HIS A 273 -5.01 -10.97 4.90
C HIS A 273 -4.51 -11.33 3.48
N ASN A 274 -3.21 -11.27 3.22
CA ASN A 274 -2.66 -11.53 1.89
C ASN A 274 -1.62 -12.65 1.94
N ASP A 275 -1.91 -13.84 1.45
CA ASP A 275 -1.00 -15.01 1.48
C ASP A 275 -0.32 -15.28 2.82
N LEU A 276 -0.74 -16.32 3.52
CA LEU A 276 -0.26 -16.69 4.86
C LEU A 276 1.28 -16.73 4.96
N LYS A 277 1.98 -17.20 3.91
CA LYS A 277 3.44 -17.26 3.87
C LYS A 277 4.10 -15.87 3.81
N VAL A 278 3.59 -14.98 2.97
CA VAL A 278 4.16 -13.62 2.80
C VAL A 278 3.98 -12.80 4.07
N ASN A 279 2.81 -12.89 4.70
CA ASN A 279 2.53 -12.15 5.94
C ASN A 279 3.31 -12.66 7.14
N PHE A 280 3.52 -13.97 7.22
CA PHE A 280 4.36 -14.56 8.25
C PHE A 280 5.79 -14.01 8.17
N ASN A 281 6.37 -13.92 6.97
CA ASN A 281 7.70 -13.35 6.74
C ASN A 281 7.77 -11.86 7.11
N ILE A 282 6.73 -11.07 6.85
CA ILE A 282 6.69 -9.65 7.23
C ILE A 282 6.73 -9.50 8.75
N ILE A 283 5.90 -10.25 9.48
CA ILE A 283 5.85 -10.19 10.94
C ILE A 283 7.16 -10.70 11.55
N GLN A 284 7.74 -11.79 11.02
CA GLN A 284 9.04 -12.25 11.43
C GLN A 284 10.12 -11.16 11.28
N ASN A 285 10.15 -10.47 10.14
CA ASN A 285 11.08 -9.37 9.90
C ASN A 285 10.86 -8.22 10.88
N ILE A 286 9.60 -7.86 11.19
CA ILE A 286 9.29 -6.84 12.19
C ILE A 286 9.86 -7.23 13.55
N ILE A 287 9.71 -8.49 13.98
CA ILE A 287 10.21 -8.98 15.27
C ILE A 287 11.74 -9.02 15.29
N ILE A 288 12.35 -9.69 14.30
CA ILE A 288 13.81 -9.90 14.25
C ILE A 288 14.56 -8.57 14.11
N MET A 289 14.12 -7.73 13.18
CA MET A 289 14.75 -6.42 12.99
C MET A 289 14.41 -5.46 14.11
N GLY A 290 13.18 -5.54 14.67
CA GLY A 290 12.77 -4.72 15.81
C GLY A 290 13.76 -4.79 16.97
N SER A 291 14.29 -5.96 17.30
CA SER A 291 15.30 -6.10 18.35
C SER A 291 16.57 -5.29 18.09
N LYS A 292 16.94 -5.07 16.80
CA LYS A 292 18.12 -4.29 16.39
C LYS A 292 17.88 -2.79 16.40
N TYR A 293 16.62 -2.36 16.14
CA TYR A 293 16.22 -0.94 16.09
C TYR A 293 15.67 -0.43 17.42
N LEU A 294 15.61 -1.24 18.47
CA LEU A 294 15.26 -0.80 19.80
C LEU A 294 16.50 -0.30 20.56
N LYS A 295 16.29 0.70 21.41
CA LYS A 295 17.23 1.15 22.44
C LYS A 295 17.29 0.11 23.56
N LYS A 296 18.31 0.18 24.43
CA LYS A 296 18.40 -0.64 25.66
C LYS A 296 17.12 -0.44 26.50
N LYS A 297 16.51 -1.55 26.94
CA LYS A 297 15.18 -1.57 27.60
C LYS A 297 14.01 -1.11 26.72
N GLY A 298 14.21 -1.03 25.40
CA GLY A 298 13.14 -0.68 24.46
C GLY A 298 12.12 -1.80 24.30
N GLU A 299 10.96 -1.43 23.79
CA GLU A 299 9.79 -2.29 23.66
C GLU A 299 9.34 -2.44 22.20
N LEU A 300 9.00 -3.66 21.79
CA LEU A 300 8.21 -3.93 20.58
C LEU A 300 6.79 -4.29 20.99
N ARG A 301 5.80 -3.57 20.48
CA ARG A 301 4.37 -3.84 20.72
C ARG A 301 3.64 -3.99 19.38
N PHE A 302 3.02 -5.14 19.19
CA PHE A 302 2.32 -5.40 17.93
C PHE A 302 1.06 -6.24 18.15
N VAL A 303 0.07 -6.02 17.30
CA VAL A 303 -1.18 -6.78 17.31
C VAL A 303 -1.16 -7.84 16.23
N VAL A 304 -1.72 -9.01 16.51
CA VAL A 304 -1.89 -10.12 15.56
C VAL A 304 -3.23 -10.81 15.77
N ASN A 305 -3.67 -11.58 14.79
CA ASN A 305 -4.82 -12.48 15.00
C ASN A 305 -4.48 -13.53 16.06
N SER A 306 -5.44 -13.83 16.93
CA SER A 306 -5.26 -14.72 18.10
C SER A 306 -4.83 -16.14 17.74
N CYS A 307 -5.11 -16.62 16.51
CA CYS A 307 -4.73 -17.96 16.06
C CYS A 307 -3.22 -18.10 15.74
N PHE A 308 -2.49 -16.98 15.50
CA PHE A 308 -1.07 -17.05 15.18
C PHE A 308 -0.21 -17.02 16.44
N ASN A 309 0.85 -17.83 16.45
CA ASN A 309 1.81 -17.89 17.56
C ASN A 309 3.20 -17.44 17.08
N TYR A 310 3.79 -16.47 17.78
CA TYR A 310 5.11 -15.92 17.51
C TYR A 310 6.09 -16.12 18.68
N ASP A 311 5.72 -16.91 19.69
CA ASP A 311 6.48 -17.10 20.94
C ASP A 311 7.90 -17.59 20.67
N PHE A 312 8.08 -18.54 19.72
CA PHE A 312 9.40 -19.06 19.38
C PHE A 312 10.35 -17.96 18.86
N ILE A 313 9.86 -17.09 17.98
CA ILE A 313 10.68 -16.01 17.42
C ILE A 313 10.93 -14.93 18.47
N LEU A 314 9.95 -14.64 19.32
CA LEU A 314 10.08 -13.68 20.41
C LEU A 314 11.11 -14.15 21.44
N LYS A 315 11.06 -15.42 21.90
CA LYS A 315 12.06 -16.00 22.80
C LYS A 315 13.49 -15.88 22.28
N LYS A 316 13.68 -16.00 20.96
CA LYS A 316 14.99 -15.94 20.34
C LYS A 316 15.58 -14.53 20.27
N ASN A 317 14.72 -13.49 20.22
CA ASN A 317 15.13 -12.11 19.93
C ASN A 317 14.94 -11.12 21.08
N PHE A 318 14.17 -11.48 22.13
CA PHE A 318 13.83 -10.62 23.25
C PHE A 318 14.03 -11.33 24.59
N LYS A 319 14.39 -10.57 25.62
CA LYS A 319 14.58 -11.12 26.99
C LYS A 319 13.29 -11.57 27.63
N LYS A 320 12.21 -10.79 27.41
CA LYS A 320 10.90 -11.04 28.00
C LYS A 320 9.81 -10.63 27.00
N PHE A 321 8.73 -11.40 26.95
CA PHE A 321 7.54 -11.01 26.20
C PHE A 321 6.28 -11.50 26.93
N ASN A 322 5.19 -10.79 26.72
CA ASN A 322 3.87 -11.09 27.27
C ASN A 322 2.78 -10.78 26.25
N ILE A 323 1.60 -11.35 26.44
CA ILE A 323 0.37 -10.91 25.80
C ILE A 323 -0.32 -9.95 26.76
N ILE A 324 -0.31 -8.65 26.47
CA ILE A 324 -0.85 -7.60 27.36
C ILE A 324 -2.33 -7.31 27.17
N ARG A 325 -2.89 -7.68 26.00
CA ARG A 325 -4.32 -7.61 25.70
C ARG A 325 -4.70 -8.75 24.74
N LYS A 326 -5.93 -9.28 24.90
CA LYS A 326 -6.44 -10.36 24.06
C LYS A 326 -7.95 -10.25 23.92
N THR A 327 -8.45 -10.54 22.74
CA THR A 327 -9.87 -10.77 22.41
C THR A 327 -10.01 -12.14 21.74
N LYS A 328 -11.23 -12.53 21.35
CA LYS A 328 -11.42 -13.75 20.53
C LYS A 328 -10.66 -13.70 19.19
N LEU A 329 -10.53 -12.51 18.58
CA LEU A 329 -9.95 -12.34 17.25
C LEU A 329 -8.50 -11.89 17.26
N TYR A 330 -8.08 -11.07 18.23
CA TYR A 330 -6.77 -10.41 18.24
C TYR A 330 -6.08 -10.54 19.59
N LYS A 331 -4.75 -10.51 19.56
CA LYS A 331 -3.90 -10.37 20.75
C LYS A 331 -2.75 -9.38 20.49
N VAL A 332 -2.37 -8.67 21.54
CA VAL A 332 -1.27 -7.70 21.52
C VAL A 332 -0.09 -8.29 22.26
N TYR A 333 1.01 -8.49 21.55
CA TYR A 333 2.29 -8.84 22.13
C TYR A 333 3.04 -7.59 22.59
N GLN A 334 3.69 -7.71 23.73
CA GLN A 334 4.70 -6.80 24.25
C GLN A 334 6.01 -7.59 24.41
N ALA A 335 7.08 -7.13 23.80
CA ALA A 335 8.40 -7.76 23.90
C ALA A 335 9.45 -6.73 24.30
N LEU A 336 10.24 -7.05 25.32
CA LEU A 336 11.25 -6.17 25.94
C LEU A 336 12.67 -6.66 25.59
N LEU A 337 13.52 -5.71 25.16
CA LEU A 337 14.91 -5.99 24.78
C LEU A 337 15.84 -6.17 25.99
#